data_3ec8cf4e6f57a057b1dd63b90666614f
#
_entry.id   3ec8cf4e6f57a057b1dd63b90666614f
#
_cell.length_a   1.000
_cell.length_b   1.000
_cell.length_c   1.000
_cell.angle_alpha   90.00
_cell.angle_beta   90.00
_cell.angle_gamma   90.00
#
_symmetry.space_group_name_H-M   'P 1'
#
loop_
_entity.id
_entity.type
_entity.pdbx_description
1 polymer ?
#
loop_
_entity_poly.entity_id
_entity_poly.type
_entity_poly.pdbx_seq_one_letter_code
_entity_poly.pdbx_strand_id
1 'polypeptide(L)'
;MKRYSLSIAFLITCISGFALARNLPARAESVNSSQLIASEVVTPQKAIAQLLNSPKPKAEWFTPELLTKLPLAQIEQILADLQIIVGNCRDVQGQGVSYLAICDRGNVPIKIRLNPDGKIAAFFLGKHQQTFEQAVASFKALEGEVSLLVMEGKNQRAGIRADQPMAVGSAFKLAVLNALKNQIAEGKLTWGKVISLQTKHQSLPTGLLQNWSAGSLLTVQTLAGLMISLSDNTATDTLIDLVGRQEVERFSLRNRPLLKTREMFTLRGSKNAELLKKYRFANTSDRLQILQEISRQDLPDVMEFVTNPKVSLDIEWIFTTRELCALIEDVADLPLMSFNSGIADPTGWAKVAFKGGSDAGVLNFTTFLQSKTGKSYCVSATWNNTKPVSEVQFATLYKGLIDTIPK
;
A
#
# COMPACT_ATOMS: atom_id res chain seq x y z
N MET A 1 16.57 0.73 -4.11
CA MET A 1 15.11 0.90 -4.09
C MET A 1 14.80 2.35 -4.45
N LYS A 2 14.21 2.59 -5.60
CA LYS A 2 13.75 3.92 -6.00
C LYS A 2 12.57 4.29 -5.10
N ARG A 3 12.68 5.43 -4.41
CA ARG A 3 11.57 6.01 -3.67
C ARG A 3 10.50 6.42 -4.67
N TYR A 4 9.42 5.66 -4.76
CA TYR A 4 8.23 6.11 -5.45
C TYR A 4 7.44 6.98 -4.47
N SER A 5 7.74 8.28 -4.48
CA SER A 5 6.81 9.28 -4.00
C SER A 5 5.66 9.32 -5.02
N LEU A 6 4.55 8.66 -4.71
CA LEU A 6 3.32 8.77 -5.50
C LEU A 6 2.66 10.11 -5.20
N SER A 7 3.30 11.20 -5.62
CA SER A 7 2.63 12.48 -5.79
C SER A 7 2.02 12.49 -7.18
N ILE A 8 0.81 11.92 -7.34
CA ILE A 8 -0.02 12.14 -8.52
C ILE A 8 -0.62 13.54 -8.40
N ALA A 9 0.20 14.54 -8.57
CA ALA A 9 -0.22 15.90 -8.88
C ALA A 9 0.37 16.26 -10.25
N PHE A 10 -0.28 15.83 -11.31
CA PHE A 10 0.04 16.32 -12.64
C PHE A 10 -0.59 17.70 -12.81
N LEU A 11 0.19 18.74 -12.49
CA LEU A 11 -0.12 20.12 -12.82
C LEU A 11 0.37 20.36 -14.26
N ILE A 12 -0.50 20.16 -15.26
CA ILE A 12 -0.22 20.63 -16.61
C ILE A 12 -0.85 22.03 -16.74
N THR A 13 -0.07 23.05 -16.41
CA THR A 13 -0.40 24.44 -16.71
C THR A 13 -0.11 24.72 -18.18
N CYS A 14 -1.14 24.67 -19.03
CA CYS A 14 -1.09 25.29 -20.35
C CYS A 14 -1.57 26.73 -20.26
N ILE A 15 -0.64 27.67 -20.23
CA ILE A 15 -0.90 29.09 -20.52
C ILE A 15 -1.17 29.21 -22.01
N SER A 16 -2.40 29.54 -22.39
CA SER A 16 -2.73 29.92 -23.75
C SER A 16 -3.47 31.24 -23.73
N GLY A 17 -2.87 32.20 -24.43
CA GLY A 17 -3.37 33.55 -24.59
C GLY A 17 -4.74 33.60 -25.24
N PHE A 18 -5.55 34.50 -24.71
CA PHE A 18 -6.80 34.93 -25.33
C PHE A 18 -6.47 35.82 -26.54
N ALA A 19 -6.81 35.35 -27.76
CA ALA A 19 -6.89 36.18 -28.92
C ALA A 19 -8.37 36.50 -29.20
N LEU A 20 -8.72 37.77 -29.12
CA LEU A 20 -10.01 38.30 -29.58
C LEU A 20 -10.12 38.15 -31.08
N ALA A 21 -11.08 37.37 -31.56
CA ALA A 21 -11.44 37.37 -32.99
C ALA A 21 -12.58 38.39 -33.24
N ARG A 22 -12.29 39.35 -34.14
CA ARG A 22 -13.28 40.33 -34.63
C ARG A 22 -14.19 39.66 -35.66
N ASN A 23 -15.47 39.97 -35.58
CA ASN A 23 -16.53 39.60 -36.50
C ASN A 23 -16.29 40.21 -37.90
N LEU A 24 -16.41 39.41 -38.95
CA LEU A 24 -16.65 39.81 -40.31
C LEU A 24 -17.90 39.09 -40.85
N PRO A 25 -18.74 39.72 -41.70
CA PRO A 25 -20.03 39.19 -42.06
C PRO A 25 -19.95 38.10 -43.12
N ALA A 26 -20.79 37.09 -42.99
CA ALA A 26 -20.92 35.93 -43.88
C ALA A 26 -21.71 36.32 -45.15
N ARG A 27 -21.17 35.96 -46.28
CA ARG A 27 -21.85 35.96 -47.59
C ARG A 27 -22.46 34.58 -47.80
N ALA A 28 -23.77 34.52 -47.99
CA ALA A 28 -24.51 33.30 -48.23
C ALA A 28 -24.28 32.79 -49.66
N GLU A 29 -23.75 31.59 -49.80
CA GLU A 29 -23.86 30.79 -51.04
C GLU A 29 -24.69 29.55 -50.75
N SER A 30 -25.72 29.36 -51.55
CA SER A 30 -26.63 28.21 -51.53
C SER A 30 -25.89 26.96 -52.03
N VAL A 31 -25.76 25.93 -51.19
CA VAL A 31 -25.27 24.60 -51.53
C VAL A 31 -26.32 23.56 -51.29
N ASN A 32 -26.52 22.78 -52.32
CA ASN A 32 -27.44 21.70 -52.57
C ASN A 32 -27.59 20.68 -51.42
N SER A 33 -28.83 20.35 -51.08
CA SER A 33 -29.19 19.33 -50.11
C SER A 33 -28.94 17.93 -50.66
N SER A 34 -27.82 17.32 -50.32
CA SER A 34 -27.61 15.88 -50.52
C SER A 34 -27.03 15.30 -49.22
N GLN A 35 -27.88 14.53 -48.54
CA GLN A 35 -27.54 13.55 -47.48
C GLN A 35 -26.35 13.89 -46.57
N LEU A 36 -26.56 14.75 -45.61
CA LEU A 36 -25.78 14.77 -44.38
C LEU A 36 -26.23 13.58 -43.55
N ILE A 37 -25.44 12.49 -43.58
CA ILE A 37 -25.41 11.54 -42.47
C ILE A 37 -24.97 12.40 -41.28
N ALA A 38 -25.89 12.70 -40.36
CA ALA A 38 -25.58 13.40 -39.13
C ALA A 38 -24.58 12.55 -38.33
N SER A 39 -23.31 12.88 -38.45
CA SER A 39 -22.31 12.36 -37.51
C SER A 39 -22.77 12.79 -36.13
N GLU A 40 -23.07 11.82 -35.27
CA GLU A 40 -23.55 12.06 -33.93
C GLU A 40 -22.53 12.95 -33.19
N VAL A 41 -22.91 14.18 -32.90
CA VAL A 41 -22.04 15.16 -32.24
C VAL A 41 -21.58 14.60 -30.92
N VAL A 42 -20.27 14.35 -30.81
CA VAL A 42 -19.66 13.83 -29.56
C VAL A 42 -19.79 14.90 -28.49
N THR A 43 -20.65 14.68 -27.49
CA THR A 43 -20.76 15.57 -26.35
C THR A 43 -19.59 15.33 -25.37
N PRO A 44 -19.20 16.32 -24.56
CA PRO A 44 -18.18 16.11 -23.53
C PRO A 44 -18.51 14.97 -22.57
N GLN A 45 -19.78 14.77 -22.20
CA GLN A 45 -20.21 13.67 -21.34
C GLN A 45 -19.96 12.31 -22.02
N LYS A 46 -20.31 12.17 -23.31
CA LYS A 46 -20.04 10.94 -24.06
C LYS A 46 -18.52 10.69 -24.20
N ALA A 47 -17.74 11.73 -24.48
CA ALA A 47 -16.29 11.63 -24.57
C ALA A 47 -15.66 11.19 -23.23
N ILE A 48 -16.13 11.72 -22.10
CA ILE A 48 -15.68 11.33 -20.77
C ILE A 48 -16.09 9.87 -20.46
N ALA A 49 -17.33 9.50 -20.69
CA ALA A 49 -17.81 8.14 -20.46
C ALA A 49 -17.01 7.11 -21.29
N GLN A 50 -16.75 7.43 -22.55
CA GLN A 50 -15.93 6.63 -23.44
C GLN A 50 -14.48 6.52 -22.96
N LEU A 51 -13.89 7.64 -22.52
CA LEU A 51 -12.52 7.70 -22.03
C LEU A 51 -12.32 6.85 -20.77
N LEU A 52 -13.25 6.93 -19.82
CA LEU A 52 -13.11 6.28 -18.50
C LEU A 52 -13.48 4.78 -18.52
N ASN A 53 -14.37 4.35 -19.42
CA ASN A 53 -14.86 2.97 -19.45
C ASN A 53 -14.21 2.13 -20.58
N SER A 54 -13.33 2.71 -21.37
CA SER A 54 -12.64 1.96 -22.42
C SER A 54 -11.30 1.42 -21.92
N PRO A 55 -11.06 0.11 -22.04
CA PRO A 55 -9.79 -0.50 -21.61
C PRO A 55 -8.59 -0.03 -22.46
N LYS A 56 -8.84 0.47 -23.68
CA LYS A 56 -7.83 1.00 -24.58
C LYS A 56 -8.38 2.22 -25.33
N PRO A 57 -7.97 3.44 -24.95
CA PRO A 57 -8.30 4.63 -25.70
C PRO A 57 -7.66 4.60 -27.10
N LYS A 58 -8.34 5.16 -28.10
CA LYS A 58 -7.86 5.22 -29.47
C LYS A 58 -7.28 6.59 -29.77
N ALA A 59 -6.18 6.63 -30.56
CA ALA A 59 -5.54 7.88 -30.94
C ALA A 59 -6.49 8.86 -31.65
N GLU A 60 -7.47 8.35 -32.39
CA GLU A 60 -8.47 9.15 -33.13
C GLU A 60 -9.39 9.99 -32.23
N TRP A 61 -9.49 9.66 -30.94
CA TRP A 61 -10.29 10.42 -29.98
C TRP A 61 -9.64 11.73 -29.54
N PHE A 62 -8.35 11.88 -29.81
CA PHE A 62 -7.54 13.01 -29.35
C PHE A 62 -7.07 13.87 -30.51
N THR A 63 -6.78 15.14 -30.22
CA THR A 63 -6.10 15.97 -31.20
C THR A 63 -4.62 15.63 -31.30
N PRO A 64 -3.97 15.82 -32.46
CA PRO A 64 -2.53 15.58 -32.62
C PRO A 64 -1.67 16.40 -31.65
N GLU A 65 -2.07 17.63 -31.34
CA GLU A 65 -1.38 18.53 -30.39
C GLU A 65 -1.40 17.97 -28.96
N LEU A 66 -2.51 17.34 -28.55
CA LEU A 66 -2.59 16.68 -27.25
C LEU A 66 -1.67 15.45 -27.21
N LEU A 67 -1.71 14.60 -28.24
CA LEU A 67 -0.87 13.40 -28.30
C LEU A 67 0.63 13.70 -28.40
N THR A 68 1.01 14.86 -28.95
CA THR A 68 2.41 15.33 -28.94
C THR A 68 2.88 15.65 -27.51
N LYS A 69 2.01 16.20 -26.66
CA LYS A 69 2.32 16.57 -25.26
C LYS A 69 2.14 15.43 -24.29
N LEU A 70 1.17 14.56 -24.54
CA LEU A 70 0.81 13.41 -23.71
C LEU A 70 0.60 12.20 -24.63
N PRO A 71 1.63 11.36 -24.83
CA PRO A 71 1.56 10.19 -25.71
C PRO A 71 0.45 9.21 -25.28
N LEU A 72 -0.16 8.53 -26.27
CA LEU A 72 -1.28 7.60 -26.06
C LEU A 72 -0.98 6.55 -24.98
N ALA A 73 0.23 5.98 -24.98
CA ALA A 73 0.64 4.99 -23.97
C ALA A 73 0.60 5.54 -22.52
N GLN A 74 0.91 6.84 -22.33
CA GLN A 74 0.80 7.48 -21.02
C GLN A 74 -0.67 7.70 -20.65
N ILE A 75 -1.53 8.05 -21.60
CA ILE A 75 -2.98 8.16 -21.38
C ILE A 75 -3.55 6.79 -20.97
N GLU A 76 -3.18 5.73 -21.68
CA GLU A 76 -3.58 4.35 -21.36
C GLU A 76 -3.21 3.98 -19.91
N GLN A 77 -1.97 4.26 -19.51
CA GLN A 77 -1.51 3.96 -18.15
C GLN A 77 -2.29 4.74 -17.09
N ILE A 78 -2.49 6.06 -17.30
CA ILE A 78 -3.24 6.92 -16.37
C ILE A 78 -4.68 6.41 -16.21
N LEU A 79 -5.34 6.02 -17.29
CA LEU A 79 -6.71 5.53 -17.25
C LEU A 79 -6.81 4.14 -16.62
N ALA A 80 -5.86 3.25 -16.88
CA ALA A 80 -5.77 1.95 -16.24
C ALA A 80 -5.60 2.08 -14.72
N ASP A 81 -4.68 2.95 -14.29
CA ASP A 81 -4.47 3.22 -12.86
C ASP A 81 -5.72 3.81 -12.21
N LEU A 82 -6.38 4.77 -12.90
CA LEU A 82 -7.63 5.35 -12.43
C LEU A 82 -8.74 4.30 -12.30
N GLN A 83 -8.90 3.42 -13.28
CA GLN A 83 -9.92 2.37 -13.27
C GLN A 83 -9.72 1.38 -12.12
N ILE A 84 -8.48 1.06 -11.77
CA ILE A 84 -8.15 0.28 -10.56
C ILE A 84 -8.68 0.97 -9.31
N ILE A 85 -8.58 2.31 -9.25
CA ILE A 85 -8.99 3.10 -8.09
C ILE A 85 -10.51 3.21 -7.99
N VAL A 86 -11.17 3.67 -9.06
CA VAL A 86 -12.57 4.10 -9.00
C VAL A 86 -13.58 3.09 -9.56
N GLY A 87 -13.11 2.06 -10.26
CA GLY A 87 -13.98 1.08 -10.95
C GLY A 87 -14.63 1.66 -12.21
N ASN A 88 -15.76 1.07 -12.64
CA ASN A 88 -16.52 1.55 -13.78
C ASN A 88 -17.30 2.82 -13.43
N CYS A 89 -17.35 3.75 -14.37
CA CYS A 89 -18.11 5.00 -14.19
C CYS A 89 -19.47 4.86 -14.89
N ARG A 90 -20.55 5.09 -14.13
CA ARG A 90 -21.93 4.85 -14.56
C ARG A 90 -22.61 6.09 -15.13
N ASP A 91 -22.15 7.27 -14.70
CA ASP A 91 -22.78 8.54 -15.06
C ASP A 91 -21.73 9.65 -15.11
N VAL A 92 -22.01 10.69 -15.91
CA VAL A 92 -21.16 11.90 -16.03
C VAL A 92 -22.06 13.11 -15.92
N GLN A 93 -21.99 13.81 -14.81
CA GLN A 93 -22.74 15.01 -14.50
C GLN A 93 -21.90 16.27 -14.72
N GLY A 94 -22.52 17.36 -15.10
CA GLY A 94 -21.86 18.65 -15.27
C GLY A 94 -22.15 19.31 -16.60
N GLN A 95 -21.55 20.50 -16.80
CA GLN A 95 -21.72 21.30 -18.01
C GLN A 95 -20.49 22.16 -18.31
N GLY A 96 -20.42 22.68 -19.53
CA GLY A 96 -19.30 23.51 -19.97
C GLY A 96 -18.02 22.70 -20.08
N VAL A 97 -17.04 22.98 -19.23
CA VAL A 97 -15.75 22.30 -19.20
C VAL A 97 -15.53 21.45 -17.95
N SER A 98 -16.44 21.51 -16.97
CA SER A 98 -16.28 20.87 -15.65
C SER A 98 -17.36 19.81 -15.44
N TYR A 99 -16.92 18.60 -15.18
CA TYR A 99 -17.76 17.40 -15.03
C TYR A 99 -17.37 16.62 -13.78
N LEU A 100 -18.30 15.82 -13.30
CA LEU A 100 -18.10 14.84 -12.24
C LEU A 100 -18.50 13.47 -12.79
N ALA A 101 -17.55 12.57 -12.94
CA ALA A 101 -17.83 11.18 -13.26
C ALA A 101 -18.21 10.43 -11.98
N ILE A 102 -19.35 9.78 -11.99
CA ILE A 102 -19.87 8.98 -10.87
C ILE A 102 -19.47 7.51 -11.13
N CYS A 103 -18.56 7.01 -10.29
CA CYS A 103 -17.97 5.69 -10.48
C CYS A 103 -18.26 4.78 -9.27
N ASP A 104 -17.96 3.49 -9.40
CA ASP A 104 -18.29 2.46 -8.41
C ASP A 104 -17.69 2.73 -7.02
N ARG A 105 -16.44 3.25 -6.97
CA ARG A 105 -15.67 3.42 -5.73
C ARG A 105 -15.29 4.87 -5.44
N GLY A 106 -16.01 5.82 -6.03
CA GLY A 106 -15.79 7.23 -5.79
C GLY A 106 -16.02 8.06 -7.04
N ASN A 107 -16.07 9.37 -6.89
CA ASN A 107 -16.34 10.30 -7.98
C ASN A 107 -15.05 10.95 -8.46
N VAL A 108 -14.96 11.22 -9.76
CA VAL A 108 -13.79 11.86 -10.38
C VAL A 108 -14.18 13.19 -10.97
N PRO A 109 -13.69 14.32 -10.42
CA PRO A 109 -13.83 15.62 -11.06
C PRO A 109 -13.01 15.63 -12.36
N ILE A 110 -13.64 16.03 -13.47
CA ILE A 110 -13.00 16.05 -14.79
C ILE A 110 -13.23 17.43 -15.43
N LYS A 111 -12.15 17.98 -15.99
CA LYS A 111 -12.27 19.08 -16.95
C LYS A 111 -11.89 18.57 -18.32
N ILE A 112 -12.72 18.84 -19.31
CA ILE A 112 -12.47 18.42 -20.70
C ILE A 112 -12.81 19.54 -21.66
N ARG A 113 -12.06 19.60 -22.76
CA ARG A 113 -12.33 20.47 -23.90
C ARG A 113 -12.22 19.64 -25.16
N LEU A 114 -13.26 19.71 -25.97
CA LEU A 114 -13.29 19.14 -27.31
C LEU A 114 -12.98 20.23 -28.35
N ASN A 115 -12.39 19.83 -29.48
CA ASN A 115 -12.31 20.67 -30.67
C ASN A 115 -13.66 20.64 -31.46
N PRO A 116 -13.83 21.43 -32.54
CA PRO A 116 -15.05 21.42 -33.36
C PRO A 116 -15.40 20.04 -33.96
N ASP A 117 -14.40 19.17 -34.15
CA ASP A 117 -14.58 17.83 -34.72
C ASP A 117 -14.94 16.78 -33.64
N GLY A 118 -15.17 17.22 -32.38
CA GLY A 118 -15.48 16.34 -31.24
C GLY A 118 -14.29 15.59 -30.64
N LYS A 119 -13.05 15.89 -31.05
CA LYS A 119 -11.84 15.28 -30.48
C LYS A 119 -11.41 15.96 -29.19
N ILE A 120 -10.88 15.19 -28.27
CA ILE A 120 -10.35 15.67 -26.98
C ILE A 120 -9.08 16.50 -27.24
N ALA A 121 -9.18 17.81 -27.02
CA ALA A 121 -8.07 18.75 -27.15
C ALA A 121 -7.34 19.00 -25.82
N ALA A 122 -8.03 18.81 -24.70
CA ALA A 122 -7.45 18.86 -23.37
C ALA A 122 -8.36 18.11 -22.38
N PHE A 123 -7.77 17.45 -21.40
CA PHE A 123 -8.50 16.94 -20.23
C PHE A 123 -7.63 17.01 -18.97
N PHE A 124 -8.30 17.08 -17.83
CA PHE A 124 -7.68 17.05 -16.51
C PHE A 124 -8.52 16.17 -15.61
N LEU A 125 -7.87 15.24 -14.96
CA LEU A 125 -8.49 14.35 -13.96
C LEU A 125 -8.15 14.89 -12.57
N GLY A 126 -9.18 15.30 -11.82
CA GLY A 126 -9.03 15.75 -10.46
C GLY A 126 -8.82 14.58 -9.49
N LYS A 127 -8.48 14.92 -8.23
CA LYS A 127 -8.40 13.92 -7.17
C LYS A 127 -9.77 13.26 -7.01
N HIS A 128 -9.81 11.91 -7.05
CA HIS A 128 -11.05 11.19 -6.82
C HIS A 128 -11.60 11.49 -5.43
N GLN A 129 -12.91 11.57 -5.33
CA GLN A 129 -13.65 11.87 -4.11
C GLN A 129 -14.46 10.62 -3.74
N GLN A 130 -14.33 10.17 -2.51
CA GLN A 130 -15.10 9.04 -1.99
C GLN A 130 -15.53 9.33 -0.56
N THR A 131 -16.66 8.74 -0.16
CA THR A 131 -17.07 8.75 1.24
C THR A 131 -16.29 7.69 2.02
N PHE A 132 -16.33 7.79 3.34
CA PHE A 132 -15.73 6.76 4.20
C PHE A 132 -16.32 5.37 3.93
N GLU A 133 -17.64 5.28 3.75
CA GLU A 133 -18.35 4.04 3.46
C GLU A 133 -17.94 3.42 2.12
N GLN A 134 -17.78 4.27 1.08
CA GLN A 134 -17.28 3.84 -0.23
C GLN A 134 -15.83 3.33 -0.14
N ALA A 135 -15.00 4.02 0.63
CA ALA A 135 -13.62 3.59 0.86
C ALA A 135 -13.55 2.23 1.56
N VAL A 136 -14.34 2.01 2.61
CA VAL A 136 -14.45 0.72 3.30
C VAL A 136 -14.99 -0.37 2.36
N ALA A 137 -16.03 -0.07 1.58
CA ALA A 137 -16.64 -1.02 0.64
C ALA A 137 -15.64 -1.49 -0.44
N SER A 138 -14.71 -0.63 -0.84
CA SER A 138 -13.70 -0.97 -1.86
C SER A 138 -12.79 -2.13 -1.46
N PHE A 139 -12.54 -2.33 -0.16
CA PHE A 139 -11.78 -3.48 0.33
C PHE A 139 -12.52 -4.81 0.14
N LYS A 140 -13.87 -4.80 0.17
CA LYS A 140 -14.68 -6.00 -0.04
C LYS A 140 -14.61 -6.52 -1.48
N ALA A 141 -14.18 -5.68 -2.43
CA ALA A 141 -14.05 -6.04 -3.84
C ALA A 141 -12.69 -6.70 -4.17
N LEU A 142 -11.76 -6.78 -3.23
CA LEU A 142 -10.49 -7.48 -3.42
C LEU A 142 -10.71 -9.00 -3.42
N GLU A 143 -10.11 -9.68 -4.39
CA GLU A 143 -10.14 -11.15 -4.46
C GLU A 143 -9.31 -11.77 -3.33
N GLY A 144 -9.80 -12.83 -2.72
CA GLY A 144 -9.14 -13.54 -1.62
C GLY A 144 -9.68 -13.11 -0.26
N GLU A 145 -8.82 -13.19 0.75
CA GLU A 145 -9.19 -12.90 2.13
C GLU A 145 -8.77 -11.47 2.52
N VAL A 146 -9.72 -10.69 3.02
CA VAL A 146 -9.48 -9.31 3.45
C VAL A 146 -9.95 -9.12 4.89
N SER A 147 -9.14 -8.45 5.68
CA SER A 147 -9.49 -7.93 7.00
C SER A 147 -9.22 -6.43 7.04
N LEU A 148 -10.11 -5.68 7.66
CA LEU A 148 -9.99 -4.23 7.85
C LEU A 148 -10.52 -3.85 9.23
N LEU A 149 -9.83 -2.92 9.88
CA LEU A 149 -10.30 -2.27 11.10
C LEU A 149 -9.99 -0.78 11.02
N VAL A 150 -10.99 0.04 11.34
CA VAL A 150 -10.83 1.49 11.57
C VAL A 150 -11.36 1.82 12.96
N MET A 151 -10.48 2.30 13.82
CA MET A 151 -10.81 2.77 15.18
C MET A 151 -10.74 4.30 15.24
N GLU A 152 -11.62 4.91 16.02
CA GLU A 152 -11.52 6.29 16.50
C GLU A 152 -11.48 6.23 18.02
N GLY A 153 -10.31 6.44 18.60
CA GLY A 153 -10.08 6.14 20.00
C GLY A 153 -10.44 4.68 20.30
N LYS A 154 -11.36 4.46 21.24
CA LYS A 154 -11.85 3.11 21.60
C LYS A 154 -13.03 2.62 20.75
N ASN A 155 -13.57 3.47 19.88
CA ASN A 155 -14.76 3.15 19.08
C ASN A 155 -14.39 2.58 17.73
N GLN A 156 -14.95 1.43 17.37
CA GLN A 156 -14.84 0.88 16.03
C GLN A 156 -15.75 1.64 15.06
N ARG A 157 -15.17 2.33 14.08
CA ARG A 157 -15.92 3.03 13.02
C ARG A 157 -16.28 2.10 11.86
N ALA A 158 -15.36 1.18 11.52
CA ALA A 158 -15.61 0.17 10.50
C ALA A 158 -14.81 -1.09 10.81
N GLY A 159 -15.30 -2.23 10.31
CA GLY A 159 -14.61 -3.51 10.41
C GLY A 159 -15.06 -4.48 9.32
N ILE A 160 -14.10 -5.19 8.75
CA ILE A 160 -14.29 -6.35 7.89
C ILE A 160 -13.46 -7.46 8.49
N ARG A 161 -14.08 -8.49 9.07
CA ARG A 161 -13.39 -9.63 9.68
C ARG A 161 -12.21 -9.23 10.57
N ALA A 162 -12.36 -8.16 11.38
CA ALA A 162 -11.26 -7.53 12.13
C ALA A 162 -10.59 -8.47 13.16
N ASP A 163 -11.29 -9.51 13.59
CA ASP A 163 -10.84 -10.52 14.54
C ASP A 163 -10.39 -11.83 13.87
N GLN A 164 -10.38 -11.87 12.53
CA GLN A 164 -9.86 -13.02 11.79
C GLN A 164 -8.33 -12.99 11.77
N PRO A 165 -7.66 -14.06 12.27
CA PRO A 165 -6.21 -14.19 12.17
C PRO A 165 -5.79 -14.37 10.71
N MET A 166 -4.82 -13.58 10.25
CA MET A 166 -4.32 -13.59 8.90
C MET A 166 -2.80 -13.43 8.88
N ALA A 167 -2.16 -13.86 7.79
CA ALA A 167 -0.74 -13.61 7.54
C ALA A 167 -0.51 -12.12 7.34
N VAL A 168 0.48 -11.55 8.04
CA VAL A 168 0.69 -10.09 8.09
C VAL A 168 2.08 -9.65 7.65
N GLY A 169 2.96 -10.60 7.27
CA GLY A 169 4.34 -10.28 6.92
C GLY A 169 5.03 -9.48 8.01
N SER A 170 5.84 -8.52 7.61
CA SER A 170 6.64 -7.70 8.54
C SER A 170 5.85 -6.84 9.53
N ALA A 171 4.52 -6.81 9.49
CA ALA A 171 3.75 -6.09 10.52
C ALA A 171 3.91 -6.73 11.93
N PHE A 172 4.29 -8.01 12.02
CA PHE A 172 4.61 -8.69 13.28
C PHE A 172 5.72 -7.98 14.07
N LYS A 173 6.57 -7.18 13.42
CA LYS A 173 7.65 -6.42 14.07
C LYS A 173 7.14 -5.41 15.10
N LEU A 174 5.85 -5.07 15.04
CA LEU A 174 5.19 -4.34 16.12
C LEU A 174 5.20 -5.12 17.45
N ALA A 175 5.02 -6.45 17.41
CA ALA A 175 5.12 -7.28 18.62
C ALA A 175 6.56 -7.33 19.17
N VAL A 176 7.57 -7.35 18.27
CA VAL A 176 8.98 -7.27 18.70
C VAL A 176 9.29 -5.93 19.37
N LEU A 177 8.78 -4.82 18.80
CA LEU A 177 8.97 -3.49 19.38
C LEU A 177 8.26 -3.35 20.74
N ASN A 178 7.06 -3.93 20.89
CA ASN A 178 6.32 -3.95 22.16
C ASN A 178 7.09 -4.74 23.23
N ALA A 179 7.62 -5.92 22.89
CA ALA A 179 8.44 -6.72 23.81
C ALA A 179 9.69 -5.93 24.26
N LEU A 180 10.34 -5.23 23.33
CA LEU A 180 11.48 -4.38 23.61
C LEU A 180 11.10 -3.20 24.53
N LYS A 181 10.02 -2.48 24.21
CA LYS A 181 9.51 -1.36 25.01
C LYS A 181 9.24 -1.81 26.46
N ASN A 182 8.60 -2.97 26.65
CA ASN A 182 8.30 -3.51 27.96
C ASN A 182 9.58 -3.79 28.77
N GLN A 183 10.58 -4.44 28.18
CA GLN A 183 11.85 -4.72 28.87
C GLN A 183 12.64 -3.45 29.20
N ILE A 184 12.53 -2.41 28.38
CA ILE A 184 13.12 -1.10 28.67
C ILE A 184 12.38 -0.42 29.84
N ALA A 185 11.04 -0.46 29.84
CA ALA A 185 10.23 0.07 30.95
C ALA A 185 10.51 -0.66 32.27
N GLU A 186 10.79 -1.95 32.21
CA GLU A 186 11.18 -2.78 33.36
C GLU A 186 12.66 -2.57 33.79
N GLY A 187 13.42 -1.75 33.11
CA GLY A 187 14.85 -1.52 33.39
C GLY A 187 15.79 -2.65 32.99
N LYS A 188 15.32 -3.69 32.31
CA LYS A 188 16.12 -4.85 31.85
C LYS A 188 17.04 -4.48 30.67
N LEU A 189 16.58 -3.55 29.84
CA LEU A 189 17.30 -3.03 28.67
C LEU A 189 17.29 -1.50 28.66
N THR A 190 18.16 -0.91 27.85
CA THR A 190 18.16 0.54 27.57
C THR A 190 18.28 0.78 26.08
N TRP A 191 17.73 1.90 25.59
CA TRP A 191 17.84 2.31 24.20
C TRP A 191 19.30 2.48 23.73
N GLY A 192 20.18 2.96 24.64
CA GLY A 192 21.59 3.17 24.35
C GLY A 192 22.47 1.93 24.46
N LYS A 193 21.93 0.76 24.89
CA LYS A 193 22.73 -0.47 24.95
C LYS A 193 23.28 -0.81 23.58
N VAL A 194 24.60 -1.05 23.50
CA VAL A 194 25.32 -1.40 22.28
C VAL A 194 25.29 -2.92 22.10
N ILE A 195 24.93 -3.36 20.91
CA ILE A 195 24.87 -4.75 20.46
C ILE A 195 25.87 -4.94 19.33
N SER A 196 26.65 -6.01 19.39
CA SER A 196 27.50 -6.46 18.29
C SER A 196 26.69 -7.36 17.35
N LEU A 197 26.65 -6.99 16.08
CA LEU A 197 25.98 -7.78 15.03
C LEU A 197 26.68 -9.14 14.90
N GLN A 198 25.89 -10.21 14.82
CA GLN A 198 26.41 -11.57 14.67
C GLN A 198 25.92 -12.19 13.36
N THR A 199 26.76 -13.04 12.75
CA THR A 199 26.40 -13.75 11.49
C THR A 199 25.08 -14.52 11.59
N LYS A 200 24.78 -15.10 12.75
CA LYS A 200 23.52 -15.83 12.99
C LYS A 200 22.27 -14.94 12.91
N HIS A 201 22.39 -13.62 13.00
CA HIS A 201 21.29 -12.67 12.87
C HIS A 201 21.08 -12.21 11.42
N GLN A 202 22.08 -12.37 10.55
CA GLN A 202 21.96 -11.95 9.16
C GLN A 202 20.83 -12.73 8.49
N SER A 203 19.94 -11.98 7.83
CA SER A 203 18.75 -12.52 7.16
C SER A 203 18.69 -12.03 5.72
N LEU A 204 17.75 -12.52 4.93
CA LEU A 204 17.50 -11.97 3.60
C LEU A 204 16.87 -10.57 3.69
N PRO A 205 16.95 -9.72 2.65
CA PRO A 205 16.28 -8.44 2.61
C PRO A 205 14.77 -8.60 2.92
N THR A 206 14.15 -7.59 3.52
CA THR A 206 14.44 -6.15 3.47
C THR A 206 15.43 -5.68 4.53
N GLY A 207 15.97 -4.45 4.30
CA GLY A 207 16.85 -3.76 5.24
C GLY A 207 18.22 -3.43 4.65
N LEU A 208 19.17 -3.13 5.51
CA LEU A 208 20.56 -2.77 5.18
C LEU A 208 21.57 -3.69 5.86
N LEU A 209 21.26 -4.17 7.07
CA LEU A 209 22.21 -4.82 7.96
C LEU A 209 22.66 -6.20 7.48
N GLN A 210 21.95 -6.83 6.56
CA GLN A 210 22.36 -8.10 5.94
C GLN A 210 23.72 -7.98 5.21
N ASN A 211 24.08 -6.75 4.81
CA ASN A 211 25.35 -6.48 4.12
C ASN A 211 26.46 -5.96 5.05
N TRP A 212 26.18 -5.80 6.35
CA TRP A 212 27.15 -5.29 7.31
C TRP A 212 27.97 -6.44 7.89
N SER A 213 29.24 -6.15 8.21
CA SER A 213 30.14 -7.14 8.80
C SER A 213 29.69 -7.55 10.20
N ALA A 214 29.84 -8.83 10.51
CA ALA A 214 29.75 -9.29 11.89
C ALA A 214 30.76 -8.51 12.75
N GLY A 215 30.39 -8.20 13.99
CA GLY A 215 31.17 -7.33 14.88
C GLY A 215 30.76 -5.85 14.81
N SER A 216 29.97 -5.42 13.81
CA SER A 216 29.48 -4.03 13.76
C SER A 216 28.67 -3.68 15.02
N LEU A 217 28.97 -2.54 15.63
CA LEU A 217 28.35 -2.09 16.87
C LEU A 217 27.16 -1.17 16.57
N LEU A 218 26.00 -1.51 17.12
CA LEU A 218 24.73 -0.79 16.93
C LEU A 218 24.01 -0.64 18.27
N THR A 219 23.39 0.52 18.49
CA THR A 219 22.54 0.69 19.67
C THR A 219 21.21 -0.03 19.45
N VAL A 220 20.56 -0.42 20.55
CA VAL A 220 19.19 -0.95 20.53
C VAL A 220 18.24 0.01 19.82
N GLN A 221 18.38 1.32 20.06
CA GLN A 221 17.57 2.34 19.37
C GLN A 221 17.78 2.32 17.85
N THR A 222 19.03 2.20 17.38
CA THR A 222 19.32 2.11 15.94
C THR A 222 18.71 0.86 15.33
N LEU A 223 18.85 -0.30 16.00
CA LEU A 223 18.23 -1.56 15.55
C LEU A 223 16.71 -1.45 15.46
N ALA A 224 16.07 -0.90 16.50
CA ALA A 224 14.61 -0.70 16.51
C ALA A 224 14.16 0.28 15.41
N GLY A 225 14.90 1.38 15.20
CA GLY A 225 14.63 2.33 14.14
C GLY A 225 14.71 1.70 12.74
N LEU A 226 15.74 0.90 12.46
CA LEU A 226 15.90 0.17 11.19
C LEU A 226 14.81 -0.90 11.01
N MET A 227 14.49 -1.67 12.07
CA MET A 227 13.43 -2.67 12.07
C MET A 227 12.08 -2.06 11.65
N ILE A 228 11.74 -0.89 12.17
CA ILE A 228 10.44 -0.25 11.89
C ILE A 228 10.46 0.51 10.57
N SER A 229 11.46 1.40 10.35
CA SER A 229 11.45 2.32 9.21
C SER A 229 11.81 1.67 7.88
N LEU A 230 12.76 0.73 7.86
CA LEU A 230 13.21 0.00 6.68
C LEU A 230 12.74 -1.45 6.67
N SER A 231 12.01 -1.85 7.70
CA SER A 231 11.62 -3.25 7.89
C SER A 231 12.82 -4.21 7.90
N ASP A 232 13.97 -3.79 8.44
CA ASP A 232 15.23 -4.54 8.42
C ASP A 232 15.09 -5.88 9.14
N ASN A 233 15.29 -6.97 8.39
CA ASN A 233 15.12 -8.33 8.89
C ASN A 233 16.27 -8.74 9.82
N THR A 234 17.49 -8.30 9.54
CA THR A 234 18.65 -8.58 10.38
C THR A 234 18.55 -7.85 11.73
N ALA A 235 18.09 -6.59 11.73
CA ALA A 235 17.76 -5.87 12.95
C ALA A 235 16.66 -6.59 13.76
N THR A 236 15.64 -7.10 13.06
CA THR A 236 14.53 -7.84 13.68
C THR A 236 15.03 -9.08 14.41
N ASP A 237 15.80 -9.93 13.75
CA ASP A 237 16.32 -11.18 14.32
C ASP A 237 17.29 -10.90 15.48
N THR A 238 18.09 -9.83 15.38
CA THR A 238 18.96 -9.36 16.47
C THR A 238 18.13 -8.96 17.70
N LEU A 239 17.03 -8.24 17.50
CA LEU A 239 16.15 -7.79 18.58
C LEU A 239 15.33 -8.94 19.17
N ILE A 240 14.87 -9.91 18.36
CA ILE A 240 14.20 -11.12 18.88
C ILE A 240 15.14 -11.92 19.80
N ASP A 241 16.42 -12.06 19.42
CA ASP A 241 17.40 -12.74 20.27
C ASP A 241 17.70 -11.95 21.55
N LEU A 242 17.69 -10.62 21.48
CA LEU A 242 17.96 -9.76 22.62
C LEU A 242 16.82 -9.79 23.65
N VAL A 243 15.56 -9.68 23.19
CA VAL A 243 14.40 -9.67 24.10
C VAL A 243 13.95 -11.07 24.51
N GLY A 244 14.30 -12.09 23.72
CA GLY A 244 13.83 -13.45 23.85
C GLY A 244 12.56 -13.73 23.06
N ARG A 245 12.57 -14.82 22.28
CA ARG A 245 11.43 -15.28 21.44
C ARG A 245 10.12 -15.34 22.22
N GLN A 246 10.16 -15.92 23.43
CA GLN A 246 8.97 -16.13 24.28
C GLN A 246 8.29 -14.81 24.68
N GLU A 247 9.04 -13.73 24.84
CA GLU A 247 8.48 -12.42 25.18
C GLU A 247 7.67 -11.84 24.00
N VAL A 248 8.13 -12.08 22.77
CA VAL A 248 7.37 -11.68 21.56
C VAL A 248 6.13 -12.55 21.38
N GLU A 249 6.22 -13.85 21.67
CA GLU A 249 5.11 -14.82 21.57
C GLU A 249 3.92 -14.48 22.46
N ARG A 250 4.13 -13.68 23.53
CA ARG A 250 3.03 -13.22 24.42
C ARG A 250 1.99 -12.39 23.70
N PHE A 251 2.37 -11.71 22.61
CA PHE A 251 1.45 -10.87 21.83
C PHE A 251 0.59 -11.66 20.84
N SER A 252 0.99 -12.89 20.48
CA SER A 252 0.16 -13.80 19.69
C SER A 252 0.60 -15.24 19.89
N LEU A 253 -0.19 -16.00 20.62
CA LEU A 253 0.07 -17.42 20.91
C LEU A 253 0.01 -18.30 19.66
N ARG A 254 -0.63 -17.81 18.59
CA ARG A 254 -0.69 -18.50 17.28
C ARG A 254 0.68 -18.61 16.61
N ASN A 255 1.60 -17.72 16.97
CA ASN A 255 2.97 -17.70 16.43
C ASN A 255 3.96 -18.51 17.31
N ARG A 256 3.56 -19.63 17.88
CA ARG A 256 4.44 -20.50 18.68
C ARG A 256 4.87 -21.74 17.91
N PRO A 257 6.20 -21.93 17.73
CA PRO A 257 7.28 -20.99 18.01
C PRO A 257 7.28 -19.84 16.99
N LEU A 258 7.57 -18.60 17.47
CA LEU A 258 7.72 -17.44 16.60
C LEU A 258 8.90 -17.67 15.66
N LEU A 259 8.69 -17.58 14.37
CA LEU A 259 9.77 -17.62 13.39
C LEU A 259 10.58 -16.32 13.44
N LYS A 260 11.91 -16.42 13.46
CA LYS A 260 12.79 -15.34 13.03
C LYS A 260 12.71 -15.20 11.52
N THR A 261 13.09 -14.05 10.99
CA THR A 261 13.05 -13.83 9.54
C THR A 261 14.03 -14.76 8.81
N ARG A 262 15.24 -14.95 9.34
CA ARG A 262 16.20 -15.92 8.84
C ARG A 262 15.64 -17.35 8.82
N GLU A 263 14.98 -17.77 9.90
CA GLU A 263 14.40 -19.10 10.00
C GLU A 263 13.29 -19.31 8.96
N MET A 264 12.41 -18.32 8.78
CA MET A 264 11.34 -18.39 7.79
C MET A 264 11.89 -18.53 6.37
N PHE A 265 12.86 -17.71 5.97
CA PHE A 265 13.48 -17.81 4.65
C PHE A 265 14.24 -19.12 4.46
N THR A 266 15.04 -19.55 5.45
CA THR A 266 15.77 -20.81 5.36
C THR A 266 14.82 -22.00 5.24
N LEU A 267 13.77 -22.04 6.06
CA LEU A 267 12.77 -23.11 6.01
C LEU A 267 12.03 -23.17 4.66
N ARG A 268 11.75 -22.03 4.04
CA ARG A 268 11.06 -21.92 2.73
C ARG A 268 12.01 -22.08 1.54
N GLY A 269 13.31 -22.06 1.75
CA GLY A 269 14.30 -22.30 0.69
C GLY A 269 14.14 -23.68 0.06
N SER A 270 14.43 -23.78 -1.25
CA SER A 270 14.20 -24.99 -2.06
C SER A 270 14.88 -26.25 -1.50
N LYS A 271 16.04 -26.07 -0.86
CA LYS A 271 16.81 -27.16 -0.23
C LYS A 271 16.11 -27.78 0.98
N ASN A 272 15.15 -27.07 1.59
CA ASN A 272 14.49 -27.49 2.83
C ASN A 272 13.04 -27.94 2.63
N ALA A 273 12.63 -28.33 1.42
CA ALA A 273 11.25 -28.72 1.11
C ALA A 273 10.72 -29.83 2.04
N GLU A 274 11.53 -30.83 2.36
CA GLU A 274 11.13 -31.91 3.29
C GLU A 274 11.07 -31.45 4.75
N LEU A 275 11.96 -30.57 5.20
CA LEU A 275 11.89 -29.97 6.52
C LEU A 275 10.67 -29.05 6.66
N LEU A 276 10.37 -28.28 5.62
CA LEU A 276 9.17 -27.45 5.56
C LEU A 276 7.90 -28.29 5.70
N LYS A 277 7.84 -29.42 4.98
CA LYS A 277 6.72 -30.37 5.10
C LYS A 277 6.60 -30.92 6.53
N LYS A 278 7.70 -31.35 7.14
CA LYS A 278 7.72 -31.81 8.54
C LYS A 278 7.28 -30.71 9.48
N TYR A 279 7.78 -29.48 9.31
CA TYR A 279 7.44 -28.34 10.17
C TYR A 279 5.95 -28.03 10.19
N ARG A 280 5.27 -28.16 9.05
CA ARG A 280 3.82 -27.92 8.93
C ARG A 280 3.00 -28.80 9.88
N PHE A 281 3.37 -30.04 10.02
CA PHE A 281 2.63 -31.04 10.81
C PHE A 281 3.20 -31.28 12.21
N ALA A 282 4.33 -30.62 12.53
CA ALA A 282 5.02 -30.78 13.80
C ALA A 282 4.32 -30.03 14.95
N ASN A 283 4.40 -30.56 16.16
CA ASN A 283 4.06 -29.84 17.39
C ASN A 283 5.13 -28.78 17.72
N THR A 284 4.89 -27.96 18.71
CA THR A 284 5.79 -26.86 19.09
C THR A 284 7.22 -27.30 19.43
N SER A 285 7.37 -28.42 20.12
CA SER A 285 8.71 -28.95 20.47
C SER A 285 9.49 -29.40 19.25
N ASP A 286 8.83 -30.15 18.37
CA ASP A 286 9.47 -30.65 17.13
C ASP A 286 9.77 -29.50 16.16
N ARG A 287 8.89 -28.48 16.10
CA ARG A 287 9.16 -27.22 15.35
C ARG A 287 10.43 -26.56 15.85
N LEU A 288 10.63 -26.44 17.17
CA LEU A 288 11.84 -25.87 17.74
C LEU A 288 13.09 -26.66 17.37
N GLN A 289 13.02 -28.01 17.33
CA GLN A 289 14.13 -28.84 16.88
C GLN A 289 14.48 -28.58 15.40
N ILE A 290 13.47 -28.51 14.54
CA ILE A 290 13.66 -28.17 13.12
C ILE A 290 14.30 -26.76 13.00
N LEU A 291 13.85 -25.77 13.78
CA LEU A 291 14.44 -24.44 13.75
C LEU A 291 15.90 -24.42 14.23
N GLN A 292 16.28 -25.27 15.18
CA GLN A 292 17.67 -25.45 15.59
C GLN A 292 18.51 -26.10 14.49
N GLU A 293 17.96 -27.05 13.74
CA GLU A 293 18.63 -27.68 12.60
C GLU A 293 18.91 -26.65 11.51
N ILE A 294 17.90 -25.90 11.07
CA ILE A 294 18.05 -24.90 9.99
C ILE A 294 18.88 -23.69 10.41
N SER A 295 18.98 -23.37 11.70
CA SER A 295 19.77 -22.21 12.18
C SER A 295 21.26 -22.32 11.86
N ARG A 296 21.75 -23.53 11.61
CA ARG A 296 23.15 -23.84 11.25
C ARG A 296 23.40 -23.82 9.74
N GLN A 297 22.34 -23.65 8.94
CA GLN A 297 22.43 -23.65 7.48
C GLN A 297 22.71 -22.23 6.97
N ASP A 298 23.29 -22.16 5.78
CA ASP A 298 23.40 -20.91 5.03
C ASP A 298 22.03 -20.41 4.60
N LEU A 299 21.93 -19.09 4.40
CA LEU A 299 20.72 -18.50 3.81
C LEU A 299 20.53 -19.00 2.37
N PRO A 300 19.28 -19.24 1.94
CA PRO A 300 19.00 -19.52 0.54
C PRO A 300 19.33 -18.31 -0.35
N ASP A 301 19.43 -18.52 -1.66
CA ASP A 301 19.58 -17.44 -2.61
C ASP A 301 18.31 -16.57 -2.61
N VAL A 302 18.48 -15.27 -2.45
CA VAL A 302 17.37 -14.30 -2.47
C VAL A 302 16.56 -14.39 -3.77
N MET A 303 17.18 -14.77 -4.87
CA MET A 303 16.52 -14.91 -6.16
C MET A 303 15.45 -16.02 -6.18
N GLU A 304 15.52 -17.00 -5.28
CA GLU A 304 14.44 -18.00 -5.13
C GLU A 304 13.09 -17.34 -4.76
N PHE A 305 13.13 -16.23 -4.01
CA PHE A 305 11.93 -15.51 -3.56
C PHE A 305 11.51 -14.39 -4.51
N VAL A 306 12.41 -13.91 -5.36
CA VAL A 306 12.14 -12.80 -6.29
C VAL A 306 11.63 -13.29 -7.64
N THR A 307 12.26 -14.32 -8.20
CA THR A 307 11.95 -14.80 -9.57
C THR A 307 10.75 -15.73 -9.63
N ASN A 308 10.48 -16.48 -8.57
CA ASN A 308 9.34 -17.39 -8.49
C ASN A 308 8.74 -17.39 -7.07
N PRO A 309 8.09 -16.29 -6.68
CA PRO A 309 7.56 -16.13 -5.33
C PRO A 309 6.44 -17.14 -5.06
N LYS A 310 6.69 -18.04 -4.10
CA LYS A 310 5.70 -19.03 -3.66
C LYS A 310 4.89 -18.49 -2.48
N VAL A 311 3.58 -18.52 -2.63
CA VAL A 311 2.68 -18.18 -1.51
C VAL A 311 2.71 -19.30 -0.47
N SER A 312 2.93 -18.94 0.79
CA SER A 312 2.98 -19.86 1.94
C SER A 312 2.37 -19.20 3.16
N LEU A 313 1.05 -18.96 3.12
CA LEU A 313 0.31 -18.25 4.17
C LEU A 313 0.38 -18.96 5.54
N ASP A 314 0.67 -20.24 5.55
CA ASP A 314 0.81 -21.09 6.73
C ASP A 314 2.19 -21.02 7.40
N ILE A 315 3.18 -20.44 6.70
CA ILE A 315 4.53 -20.21 7.20
C ILE A 315 4.79 -18.70 7.24
N GLU A 316 3.98 -18.03 8.02
CA GLU A 316 3.93 -16.59 8.17
C GLU A 316 3.62 -16.20 9.63
N TRP A 317 3.72 -14.93 9.96
CA TRP A 317 3.29 -14.38 11.23
C TRP A 317 1.79 -14.05 11.17
N ILE A 318 1.04 -14.58 12.12
CA ILE A 318 -0.43 -14.54 12.13
C ILE A 318 -0.91 -13.57 13.20
N PHE A 319 -1.59 -12.51 12.78
CA PHE A 319 -2.23 -11.52 13.64
C PHE A 319 -3.60 -11.12 13.08
N THR A 320 -4.45 -10.60 13.97
CA THR A 320 -5.67 -9.91 13.57
C THR A 320 -5.40 -8.42 13.37
N THR A 321 -6.22 -7.72 12.58
CA THR A 321 -6.11 -6.25 12.44
C THR A 321 -6.38 -5.54 13.76
N ARG A 322 -7.17 -6.15 14.66
CA ARG A 322 -7.39 -5.62 16.01
C ARG A 322 -6.14 -5.72 16.89
N GLU A 323 -5.45 -6.85 16.88
CA GLU A 323 -4.17 -6.99 17.59
C GLU A 323 -3.12 -6.00 17.06
N LEU A 324 -3.04 -5.83 15.75
CA LEU A 324 -2.09 -4.88 15.15
C LEU A 324 -2.41 -3.42 15.51
N CYS A 325 -3.70 -3.05 15.58
CA CYS A 325 -4.11 -1.73 16.07
C CYS A 325 -3.69 -1.52 17.52
N ALA A 326 -3.91 -2.49 18.41
CA ALA A 326 -3.46 -2.40 19.80
C ALA A 326 -1.93 -2.28 19.90
N LEU A 327 -1.19 -3.09 19.13
CA LEU A 327 0.27 -3.07 19.13
C LEU A 327 0.85 -1.74 18.64
N ILE A 328 0.29 -1.15 17.57
CA ILE A 328 0.83 0.12 17.06
C ILE A 328 0.46 1.29 17.96
N GLU A 329 -0.74 1.28 18.56
CA GLU A 329 -1.18 2.30 19.51
C GLU A 329 -0.25 2.36 20.72
N ASP A 330 0.13 1.20 21.26
CA ASP A 330 1.02 1.11 22.41
C ASP A 330 2.42 1.69 22.16
N VAL A 331 2.94 1.61 20.95
CA VAL A 331 4.28 2.12 20.58
C VAL A 331 4.28 3.43 19.82
N ALA A 332 3.10 3.99 19.49
CA ALA A 332 2.97 5.18 18.64
C ALA A 332 3.72 6.42 19.19
N ASP A 333 3.95 6.49 20.49
CA ASP A 333 4.66 7.59 21.15
C ASP A 333 6.18 7.51 21.05
N LEU A 334 6.72 6.36 20.64
CA LEU A 334 8.17 6.21 20.46
C LEU A 334 8.63 7.06 19.27
N PRO A 335 9.68 7.90 19.42
CA PRO A 335 10.17 8.77 18.34
C PRO A 335 10.49 8.03 17.04
N LEU A 336 10.98 6.79 17.14
CA LEU A 336 11.32 5.96 15.97
C LEU A 336 10.11 5.60 15.10
N MET A 337 8.87 5.65 15.62
CA MET A 337 7.66 5.38 14.86
C MET A 337 7.34 6.49 13.84
N SER A 338 7.90 7.69 14.01
CA SER A 338 7.74 8.81 13.06
C SER A 338 8.76 8.80 11.90
N PHE A 339 9.73 7.89 11.87
CA PHE A 339 10.74 7.82 10.81
C PHE A 339 10.18 7.44 9.44
N ASN A 340 9.04 6.77 9.42
CA ASN A 340 8.34 6.36 8.22
C ASN A 340 6.83 6.49 8.42
N SER A 341 6.21 7.43 7.72
CA SER A 341 4.75 7.65 7.77
C SER A 341 3.96 6.67 6.86
N GLY A 342 4.65 5.78 6.16
CA GLY A 342 4.04 4.88 5.20
C GLY A 342 3.35 5.63 4.07
N ILE A 343 2.06 5.36 3.88
CA ILE A 343 1.24 5.95 2.81
C ILE A 343 0.53 7.23 3.26
N ALA A 344 0.43 7.48 4.57
CA ALA A 344 -0.19 8.68 5.09
C ALA A 344 0.69 9.90 4.83
N ASP A 345 0.09 11.00 4.33
CA ASP A 345 0.76 12.29 4.29
C ASP A 345 0.84 12.86 5.72
N PRO A 346 2.03 13.01 6.29
CA PRO A 346 2.18 13.43 7.69
C PRO A 346 1.78 14.88 7.93
N THR A 347 1.74 15.74 6.89
CA THR A 347 1.54 17.20 7.05
C THR A 347 0.18 17.57 7.63
N GLY A 348 -0.80 16.69 7.55
CA GLY A 348 -2.15 16.92 8.07
C GLY A 348 -2.36 16.49 9.52
N TRP A 349 -1.41 15.73 10.10
CA TRP A 349 -1.55 15.06 11.39
C TRP A 349 -0.59 15.62 12.44
N ALA A 350 -0.95 15.52 13.70
CA ALA A 350 -0.04 15.79 14.81
C ALA A 350 0.97 14.64 14.97
N LYS A 351 0.53 13.40 14.69
CA LYS A 351 1.39 12.21 14.75
C LYS A 351 0.94 11.18 13.71
N VAL A 352 1.91 10.53 13.08
CA VAL A 352 1.71 9.36 12.23
C VAL A 352 2.71 8.30 12.65
N ALA A 353 2.22 7.09 12.96
CA ALA A 353 3.04 5.91 13.14
C ALA A 353 2.59 4.84 12.12
N PHE A 354 3.54 4.14 11.52
CA PHE A 354 3.26 3.16 10.47
C PHE A 354 4.14 1.92 10.58
N LYS A 355 3.53 0.76 10.31
CA LYS A 355 4.26 -0.45 9.97
C LYS A 355 3.51 -1.24 8.92
N GLY A 356 4.19 -1.52 7.82
CA GLY A 356 3.69 -2.43 6.78
C GLY A 356 4.32 -3.81 6.85
N GLY A 357 3.68 -4.75 6.18
CA GLY A 357 4.18 -6.10 5.93
C GLY A 357 3.79 -6.59 4.56
N SER A 358 4.69 -7.29 3.89
CA SER A 358 4.45 -7.90 2.58
C SER A 358 5.24 -9.19 2.43
N ASP A 359 4.62 -10.14 1.75
CA ASP A 359 5.23 -11.33 1.16
C ASP A 359 4.38 -11.76 -0.04
N ALA A 360 4.78 -12.82 -0.74
CA ALA A 360 3.96 -13.40 -1.80
C ALA A 360 2.55 -13.74 -1.27
N GLY A 361 1.54 -13.10 -1.85
CA GLY A 361 0.13 -13.28 -1.42
C GLY A 361 -0.24 -12.64 -0.09
N VAL A 362 0.64 -11.82 0.51
CA VAL A 362 0.42 -11.16 1.81
C VAL A 362 0.69 -9.68 1.71
N LEU A 363 -0.28 -8.86 2.11
CA LEU A 363 -0.09 -7.43 2.36
C LEU A 363 -0.78 -7.03 3.66
N ASN A 364 -0.11 -6.24 4.46
CA ASN A 364 -0.68 -5.55 5.62
C ASN A 364 -0.15 -4.12 5.68
N PHE A 365 -1.04 -3.17 5.94
CA PHE A 365 -0.70 -1.82 6.37
C PHE A 365 -1.42 -1.51 7.67
N THR A 366 -0.66 -1.02 8.63
CA THR A 366 -1.17 -0.62 9.95
C THR A 366 -0.64 0.76 10.28
N THR A 367 -1.56 1.71 10.50
CA THR A 367 -1.25 3.13 10.73
C THR A 367 -1.98 3.63 11.96
N PHE A 368 -1.26 4.27 12.87
CA PHE A 368 -1.82 5.12 13.92
C PHE A 368 -1.73 6.57 13.48
N LEU A 369 -2.82 7.31 13.67
CA LEU A 369 -2.94 8.72 13.31
C LEU A 369 -3.44 9.50 14.53
N GLN A 370 -2.84 10.65 14.81
CA GLN A 370 -3.37 11.59 15.77
C GLN A 370 -3.65 12.92 15.07
N SER A 371 -4.90 13.38 15.15
CA SER A 371 -5.29 14.67 14.60
C SER A 371 -4.70 15.82 15.43
N LYS A 372 -4.67 17.02 14.86
CA LYS A 372 -4.24 18.22 15.57
C LYS A 372 -5.18 18.60 16.74
N THR A 373 -6.40 18.07 16.74
CA THR A 373 -7.37 18.23 17.83
C THR A 373 -7.23 17.16 18.93
N GLY A 374 -6.24 16.26 18.80
CA GLY A 374 -5.95 15.23 19.79
C GLY A 374 -6.73 13.91 19.60
N LYS A 375 -7.63 13.80 18.62
CA LYS A 375 -8.32 12.55 18.33
C LYS A 375 -7.35 11.53 17.75
N SER A 376 -7.41 10.30 18.23
CA SER A 376 -6.59 9.20 17.73
C SER A 376 -7.40 8.26 16.82
N TYR A 377 -6.73 7.72 15.80
CA TYR A 377 -7.28 6.73 14.88
C TYR A 377 -6.27 5.62 14.68
N CYS A 378 -6.77 4.40 14.55
CA CYS A 378 -6.00 3.30 13.99
C CYS A 378 -6.69 2.78 12.73
N VAL A 379 -5.92 2.61 11.67
CA VAL A 379 -6.34 1.89 10.46
C VAL A 379 -5.41 0.69 10.30
N SER A 380 -5.96 -0.52 10.24
CA SER A 380 -5.21 -1.72 9.92
C SER A 380 -5.97 -2.51 8.86
N ALA A 381 -5.30 -2.86 7.78
CA ALA A 381 -5.86 -3.67 6.70
C ALA A 381 -4.89 -4.78 6.32
N THR A 382 -5.43 -5.99 6.10
CA THR A 382 -4.69 -7.17 5.65
C THR A 382 -5.37 -7.75 4.42
N TRP A 383 -4.57 -8.11 3.42
CA TRP A 383 -5.02 -8.82 2.23
C TRP A 383 -4.17 -10.06 2.02
N ASN A 384 -4.82 -11.25 2.04
CA ASN A 384 -4.18 -12.52 1.73
C ASN A 384 -4.81 -13.15 0.48
N ASN A 385 -3.99 -13.77 -0.35
CA ASN A 385 -4.43 -14.50 -1.52
C ASN A 385 -3.50 -15.70 -1.77
N THR A 386 -4.00 -16.72 -2.45
CA THR A 386 -3.21 -17.86 -2.93
C THR A 386 -2.33 -17.53 -4.14
N LYS A 387 -2.44 -16.31 -4.66
CA LYS A 387 -1.64 -15.72 -5.75
C LYS A 387 -0.97 -14.44 -5.26
N PRO A 388 0.13 -13.98 -5.89
CA PRO A 388 0.69 -12.67 -5.61
C PRO A 388 -0.35 -11.57 -5.73
N VAL A 389 -0.31 -10.60 -4.82
CA VAL A 389 -1.27 -9.48 -4.71
C VAL A 389 -0.61 -8.16 -5.13
N SER A 390 -1.43 -7.22 -5.61
CA SER A 390 -0.95 -5.92 -6.09
C SER A 390 -0.77 -4.93 -4.92
N GLU A 391 0.48 -4.62 -4.59
CA GLU A 391 0.80 -3.60 -3.59
C GLU A 391 0.27 -2.21 -4.00
N VAL A 392 0.34 -1.86 -5.29
CA VAL A 392 -0.16 -0.59 -5.82
C VAL A 392 -1.68 -0.47 -5.61
N GLN A 393 -2.43 -1.52 -5.92
CA GLN A 393 -3.88 -1.54 -5.72
C GLN A 393 -4.22 -1.38 -4.23
N PHE A 394 -3.57 -2.16 -3.37
CA PHE A 394 -3.83 -2.13 -1.94
C PHE A 394 -3.44 -0.79 -1.31
N ALA A 395 -2.28 -0.23 -1.68
CA ALA A 395 -1.82 1.07 -1.24
C ALA A 395 -2.77 2.19 -1.64
N THR A 396 -3.32 2.12 -2.84
CA THR A 396 -4.28 3.10 -3.35
C THR A 396 -5.59 3.08 -2.56
N LEU A 397 -6.16 1.89 -2.31
CA LEU A 397 -7.37 1.75 -1.50
C LEU A 397 -7.13 2.22 -0.06
N TYR A 398 -5.98 1.84 0.50
CA TYR A 398 -5.62 2.21 1.86
C TYR A 398 -5.42 3.72 2.02
N LYS A 399 -4.73 4.35 1.07
CA LYS A 399 -4.58 5.81 1.05
C LYS A 399 -5.92 6.51 0.90
N GLY A 400 -6.77 6.03 -0.01
CA GLY A 400 -8.12 6.55 -0.19
C GLY A 400 -8.91 6.52 1.11
N LEU A 401 -8.84 5.44 1.88
CA LEU A 401 -9.50 5.32 3.17
C LEU A 401 -8.94 6.33 4.20
N ILE A 402 -7.60 6.43 4.33
CA ILE A 402 -6.97 7.41 5.23
C ILE A 402 -7.38 8.84 4.87
N ASP A 403 -7.50 9.17 3.59
CA ASP A 403 -7.88 10.51 3.13
C ASP A 403 -9.34 10.89 3.50
N THR A 404 -10.18 9.92 3.86
CA THR A 404 -11.56 10.17 4.35
C THR A 404 -11.64 10.40 5.86
N ILE A 405 -10.55 10.17 6.61
CA ILE A 405 -10.51 10.35 8.07
C ILE A 405 -10.27 11.84 8.38
N PRO A 406 -11.09 12.45 9.27
CA PRO A 406 -10.92 13.84 9.68
C PRO A 406 -9.54 14.08 10.34
N LYS A 407 -8.85 15.13 9.88
CA LYS A 407 -7.53 15.53 10.37
C LYS A 407 -7.60 16.51 11.53
#